data_243585b9ba6bbffe07df36b122c7edfb
#
_entry.id   243585b9ba6bbffe07df36b122c7edfb
#
_cell.length_a   1.000
_cell.length_b   1.000
_cell.length_c   1.000
_cell.angle_alpha   90.00
_cell.angle_beta   90.00
_cell.angle_gamma   90.00
#
_symmetry.space_group_name_H-M   'P 1'
#
loop_
_entity.id
_entity.type
_entity.pdbx_description
1 polymer ?
#
loop_
_entity_poly.entity_id
_entity_poly.type
_entity_poly.pdbx_seq_one_letter_code
_entity_poly.pdbx_strand_id
1 'polypeptide(L)'
;MPPPRIEKIITALDVGSWKVCALIAGQTADGQLHVLGTGQRESRGVQRGYVADMEQTEHVVREAIEQAERIAGLNIDDVWVSFSAGGLLSDVAPIESELGGHRIEQEDIDDLLAAGRAGIDPEGRMILHAQPALYTLDGLTGVKNPIGLHADRLGVDIHIIMADGAPVRNLESAVRQAHLDVNAVVASPIAAGLACLSDEERDLGVALVELGAAVTTVSLYAGGMLVEMASLPFGASDITDDIASAFGIRRSQAQRLQSFYGSASASPRDNNE
;
A
#
# COMPACT_ATOMS: atom_id res chain seq x y z
N MET A 1 2.32 -18.91 -29.65
CA MET A 1 1.34 -19.37 -28.68
C MET A 1 0.07 -18.52 -28.84
N PRO A 2 -1.13 -19.06 -28.73
CA PRO A 2 -2.31 -18.21 -28.69
C PRO A 2 -2.23 -17.27 -27.46
N PRO A 3 -2.82 -16.06 -27.53
CA PRO A 3 -2.85 -15.14 -26.41
C PRO A 3 -3.54 -15.81 -25.20
N PRO A 4 -3.09 -15.54 -23.98
CA PRO A 4 -3.72 -16.12 -22.79
C PRO A 4 -5.19 -15.68 -22.70
N ARG A 5 -6.04 -16.62 -22.30
CA ARG A 5 -7.45 -16.32 -22.09
C ARG A 5 -7.63 -15.57 -20.78
N ILE A 6 -7.99 -14.30 -20.87
CA ILE A 6 -8.28 -13.46 -19.72
C ILE A 6 -9.70 -13.79 -19.20
N GLU A 7 -9.80 -14.02 -17.89
CA GLU A 7 -11.08 -14.29 -17.21
C GLU A 7 -11.57 -13.09 -16.40
N LYS A 8 -10.63 -12.28 -15.88
CA LYS A 8 -10.95 -11.12 -15.05
C LYS A 8 -10.02 -9.95 -15.39
N ILE A 9 -10.59 -8.77 -15.48
CA ILE A 9 -9.81 -7.52 -15.55
C ILE A 9 -9.67 -6.96 -14.14
N ILE A 10 -8.47 -6.49 -13.82
CA ILE A 10 -8.14 -5.83 -12.56
C ILE A 10 -7.44 -4.52 -12.91
N THR A 11 -7.96 -3.42 -12.38
CA THR A 11 -7.35 -2.11 -12.59
C THR A 11 -6.86 -1.55 -11.27
N ALA A 12 -5.61 -1.10 -11.25
CA ALA A 12 -5.00 -0.43 -10.12
C ALA A 12 -4.63 1.01 -10.48
N LEU A 13 -4.86 1.92 -9.55
CA LEU A 13 -4.56 3.34 -9.66
C LEU A 13 -3.71 3.75 -8.45
N ASP A 14 -2.51 4.24 -8.72
CA ASP A 14 -1.62 4.84 -7.72
C ASP A 14 -1.58 6.36 -7.91
N VAL A 15 -2.05 7.09 -6.88
CA VAL A 15 -2.14 8.55 -6.88
C VAL A 15 -1.08 9.13 -5.94
N GLY A 16 0.15 9.18 -6.42
CA GLY A 16 1.29 9.68 -5.67
C GLY A 16 1.51 11.20 -5.79
N SER A 17 2.42 11.75 -4.98
CA SER A 17 2.77 13.18 -5.03
C SER A 17 3.65 13.58 -6.21
N TRP A 18 4.26 12.62 -6.91
CA TRP A 18 5.10 12.85 -8.10
C TRP A 18 4.41 12.46 -9.39
N LYS A 19 3.74 11.32 -9.38
CA LYS A 19 3.08 10.74 -10.54
C LYS A 19 1.78 10.07 -10.15
N VAL A 20 0.84 10.03 -11.09
CA VAL A 20 -0.33 9.17 -11.08
C VAL A 20 -0.09 8.05 -12.08
N CYS A 21 -0.26 6.81 -11.63
CA CYS A 21 -0.09 5.61 -12.45
C CYS A 21 -1.36 4.79 -12.48
N ALA A 22 -1.80 4.40 -13.68
CA ALA A 22 -2.86 3.43 -13.91
C ALA A 22 -2.28 2.16 -14.50
N LEU A 23 -2.72 1.00 -14.02
CA LEU A 23 -2.31 -0.31 -14.49
C LEU A 23 -3.56 -1.16 -14.74
N ILE A 24 -3.73 -1.65 -15.95
CA ILE A 24 -4.78 -2.59 -16.32
C ILE A 24 -4.14 -3.96 -16.52
N ALA A 25 -4.58 -4.94 -15.76
CA ALA A 25 -4.10 -6.31 -15.85
C ALA A 25 -5.25 -7.28 -16.12
N GLY A 26 -4.96 -8.31 -16.88
CA GLY A 26 -5.84 -9.45 -17.09
C GLY A 26 -5.38 -10.64 -16.28
N GLN A 27 -6.27 -11.28 -15.53
CA GLN A 27 -6.01 -12.51 -14.80
C GLN A 27 -6.51 -13.71 -15.61
N THR A 28 -5.65 -14.71 -15.75
CA THR A 28 -5.97 -15.98 -16.38
C THR A 28 -6.54 -16.98 -15.38
N ALA A 29 -7.10 -18.09 -15.86
CA ALA A 29 -7.70 -19.16 -15.03
C ALA A 29 -6.74 -19.79 -14.00
N ASP A 30 -5.44 -19.79 -14.31
CA ASP A 30 -4.38 -20.26 -13.42
C ASP A 30 -3.86 -19.16 -12.47
N GLY A 31 -4.52 -17.99 -12.44
CA GLY A 31 -4.21 -16.88 -11.55
C GLY A 31 -3.08 -15.98 -11.99
N GLN A 32 -2.45 -16.22 -13.15
CA GLN A 32 -1.37 -15.35 -13.64
C GLN A 32 -1.92 -13.98 -14.08
N LEU A 33 -1.16 -12.93 -13.78
CA LEU A 33 -1.47 -11.56 -14.17
C LEU A 33 -0.68 -11.16 -15.41
N HIS A 34 -1.39 -10.66 -16.42
CA HIS A 34 -0.80 -10.11 -17.63
C HIS A 34 -1.13 -8.62 -17.73
N VAL A 35 -0.10 -7.79 -17.85
CA VAL A 35 -0.29 -6.35 -18.05
C VAL A 35 -0.86 -6.10 -19.45
N LEU A 36 -2.03 -5.48 -19.51
CA LEU A 36 -2.73 -5.15 -20.75
C LEU A 36 -2.53 -3.69 -21.16
N GLY A 37 -2.48 -2.77 -20.18
CA GLY A 37 -2.29 -1.36 -20.43
C GLY A 37 -1.74 -0.64 -19.22
N THR A 38 -1.00 0.44 -19.48
CA THR A 38 -0.44 1.32 -18.46
C THR A 38 -0.64 2.77 -18.84
N GLY A 39 -0.90 3.62 -17.85
CA GLY A 39 -0.94 5.06 -18.01
C GLY A 39 -0.14 5.73 -16.91
N GLN A 40 0.60 6.77 -17.26
CA GLN A 40 1.37 7.54 -16.29
C GLN A 40 1.30 9.03 -16.62
N ARG A 41 1.07 9.85 -15.60
CA ARG A 41 1.07 11.31 -15.68
C ARG A 41 1.84 11.90 -14.53
N GLU A 42 2.42 13.07 -14.75
CA GLU A 42 2.95 13.89 -13.68
C GLU A 42 1.80 14.29 -12.74
N SER A 43 1.99 14.09 -11.44
CA SER A 43 0.96 14.40 -10.45
C SER A 43 0.77 15.91 -10.31
N ARG A 44 -0.48 16.31 -10.29
CA ARG A 44 -0.91 17.67 -9.98
C ARG A 44 -2.07 17.61 -9.01
N GLY A 45 -2.09 18.54 -8.06
CA GLY A 45 -3.15 18.58 -7.05
C GLY A 45 -2.94 17.65 -5.86
N VAL A 46 -1.84 16.88 -5.80
CA VAL A 46 -1.51 16.01 -4.66
C VAL A 46 -0.25 16.52 -3.96
N GLN A 47 -0.32 16.69 -2.64
CA GLN A 47 0.79 17.10 -1.80
C GLN A 47 0.93 16.14 -0.61
N ARG A 48 2.12 15.55 -0.43
CA ARG A 48 2.41 14.58 0.65
C ARG A 48 1.38 13.45 0.76
N GLY A 49 0.86 12.99 -0.40
CA GLY A 49 -0.15 11.95 -0.50
C GLY A 49 -1.59 12.43 -0.25
N TYR A 50 -1.81 13.72 0.02
CA TYR A 50 -3.13 14.30 0.24
C TYR A 50 -3.61 15.06 -1.01
N VAL A 51 -4.88 14.92 -1.36
CA VAL A 51 -5.53 15.73 -2.40
C VAL A 51 -5.64 17.16 -1.88
N ALA A 52 -4.87 18.06 -2.48
CA ALA A 52 -4.85 19.50 -2.18
C ALA A 52 -5.65 20.32 -3.21
N ASP A 53 -5.81 19.79 -4.42
CA ASP A 53 -6.61 20.37 -5.49
C ASP A 53 -7.39 19.25 -6.18
N MET A 54 -8.71 19.27 -5.98
CA MET A 54 -9.62 18.22 -6.44
C MET A 54 -9.69 18.16 -7.97
N GLU A 55 -9.84 19.31 -8.63
CA GLU A 55 -10.00 19.41 -10.07
C GLU A 55 -8.74 18.96 -10.83
N GLN A 56 -7.57 19.40 -10.36
CA GLN A 56 -6.31 18.96 -10.95
C GLN A 56 -6.05 17.47 -10.74
N THR A 57 -6.37 16.95 -9.56
CA THR A 57 -6.19 15.52 -9.26
C THR A 57 -7.11 14.67 -10.13
N GLU A 58 -8.39 15.03 -10.24
CA GLU A 58 -9.36 14.36 -11.10
C GLU A 58 -8.90 14.34 -12.56
N HIS A 59 -8.47 15.49 -13.09
CA HIS A 59 -7.99 15.60 -14.46
C HIS A 59 -6.80 14.68 -14.75
N VAL A 60 -5.81 14.64 -13.85
CA VAL A 60 -4.63 13.78 -14.01
C VAL A 60 -4.98 12.30 -13.89
N VAL A 61 -5.89 11.94 -12.99
CA VAL A 61 -6.41 10.57 -12.86
C VAL A 61 -7.07 10.14 -14.18
N ARG A 62 -7.94 10.95 -14.72
CA ARG A 62 -8.62 10.68 -16.00
C ARG A 62 -7.62 10.47 -17.13
N GLU A 63 -6.66 11.39 -17.31
CA GLU A 63 -5.64 11.27 -18.35
C GLU A 63 -4.78 10.00 -18.22
N ALA A 64 -4.48 9.55 -16.99
CA ALA A 64 -3.72 8.33 -16.75
C ALA A 64 -4.53 7.08 -17.11
N ILE A 65 -5.81 7.04 -16.73
CA ILE A 65 -6.74 5.95 -17.07
C ILE A 65 -6.96 5.89 -18.58
N GLU A 66 -7.30 7.00 -19.24
CA GLU A 66 -7.51 7.05 -20.70
C GLU A 66 -6.28 6.54 -21.48
N GLN A 67 -5.08 6.80 -20.96
CA GLN A 67 -3.87 6.26 -21.58
C GLN A 67 -3.79 4.74 -21.40
N ALA A 68 -4.08 4.22 -20.20
CA ALA A 68 -4.05 2.78 -19.94
C ALA A 68 -5.11 2.03 -20.77
N GLU A 69 -6.34 2.57 -20.85
CA GLU A 69 -7.44 2.05 -21.65
C GLU A 69 -7.09 1.98 -23.14
N ARG A 70 -6.48 3.04 -23.68
CA ARG A 70 -6.06 3.10 -25.09
C ARG A 70 -5.04 2.02 -25.41
N ILE A 71 -4.12 1.72 -24.49
CA ILE A 71 -3.10 0.67 -24.67
C ILE A 71 -3.73 -0.71 -24.52
N ALA A 72 -4.62 -0.88 -23.54
CA ALA A 72 -5.31 -2.14 -23.28
C ALA A 72 -6.38 -2.47 -24.35
N GLY A 73 -6.92 -1.44 -25.04
CA GLY A 73 -8.00 -1.59 -26.02
C GLY A 73 -9.36 -1.89 -25.38
N LEU A 74 -9.59 -1.45 -24.13
CA LEU A 74 -10.83 -1.67 -23.38
C LEU A 74 -11.11 -0.49 -22.44
N ASN A 75 -12.36 -0.30 -22.04
CA ASN A 75 -12.79 0.70 -21.07
C ASN A 75 -12.86 0.09 -19.67
N ILE A 76 -12.64 0.92 -18.65
CA ILE A 76 -12.62 0.54 -17.25
C ILE A 76 -13.67 1.32 -16.48
N ASP A 77 -14.45 0.60 -15.67
CA ASP A 77 -15.49 1.18 -14.84
C ASP A 77 -15.08 1.26 -13.36
N ASP A 78 -14.15 0.40 -12.91
CA ASP A 78 -13.74 0.29 -11.51
C ASP A 78 -12.23 0.15 -11.31
N VAL A 79 -11.74 0.60 -10.14
CA VAL A 79 -10.31 0.60 -9.80
C VAL A 79 -10.06 0.26 -8.33
N TRP A 80 -8.91 -0.38 -8.07
CA TRP A 80 -8.28 -0.45 -6.76
C TRP A 80 -7.33 0.73 -6.63
N VAL A 81 -7.45 1.50 -5.55
CA VAL A 81 -6.70 2.76 -5.37
C VAL A 81 -5.67 2.60 -4.27
N SER A 82 -4.39 2.91 -4.55
CA SER A 82 -3.37 2.93 -3.50
C SER A 82 -3.44 4.23 -2.70
N PHE A 83 -3.18 4.14 -1.39
CA PHE A 83 -3.12 5.27 -0.48
C PHE A 83 -1.77 5.29 0.24
N SER A 84 -1.00 6.37 0.04
CA SER A 84 0.38 6.53 0.54
C SER A 84 0.60 7.85 1.27
N ALA A 85 -0.39 8.35 2.00
CA ALA A 85 -0.26 9.59 2.75
C ALA A 85 0.56 9.41 4.03
N GLY A 86 1.18 10.49 4.51
CA GLY A 86 2.00 10.50 5.73
C GLY A 86 1.23 10.29 7.05
N GLY A 87 -0.09 10.13 7.00
CA GLY A 87 -0.97 9.87 8.15
C GLY A 87 -1.42 8.40 8.28
N LEU A 88 -0.77 7.47 7.57
CA LEU A 88 -0.99 6.04 7.81
C LEU A 88 -0.45 5.64 9.18
N LEU A 89 -1.25 4.90 9.92
CA LEU A 89 -0.92 4.37 11.24
C LEU A 89 -1.10 2.86 11.26
N SER A 90 -0.26 2.21 12.02
CA SER A 90 -0.28 0.79 12.28
C SER A 90 -0.56 0.55 13.76
N ASP A 91 -1.40 -0.42 14.06
CA ASP A 91 -1.69 -0.86 15.42
C ASP A 91 -1.94 -2.38 15.44
N VAL A 92 -1.88 -2.98 16.61
CA VAL A 92 -2.13 -4.41 16.82
C VAL A 92 -3.18 -4.58 17.89
N ALA A 93 -4.28 -5.24 17.54
CA ALA A 93 -5.35 -5.60 18.47
C ALA A 93 -5.28 -7.09 18.80
N PRO A 94 -4.84 -7.47 20.02
CA PRO A 94 -4.92 -8.85 20.47
C PRO A 94 -6.35 -9.22 20.84
N ILE A 95 -6.78 -10.40 20.41
CA ILE A 95 -8.05 -11.00 20.82
C ILE A 95 -7.85 -12.46 21.16
N GLU A 96 -8.61 -12.95 22.14
CA GLU A 96 -8.57 -14.33 22.61
C GLU A 96 -10.00 -14.84 22.87
N SER A 97 -10.23 -16.13 22.57
CA SER A 97 -11.48 -16.84 22.83
C SER A 97 -11.19 -18.17 23.54
N GLU A 98 -12.08 -18.56 24.45
CA GLU A 98 -12.01 -19.88 25.10
C GLU A 98 -12.70 -20.93 24.23
N LEU A 99 -12.00 -22.01 23.94
CA LEU A 99 -12.47 -23.13 23.12
C LEU A 99 -12.83 -24.36 23.95
N GLY A 100 -12.33 -24.49 25.19
CA GLY A 100 -12.60 -25.62 26.07
C GLY A 100 -12.01 -26.94 25.57
N GLY A 101 -10.86 -26.89 24.92
CA GLY A 101 -10.06 -28.08 24.54
C GLY A 101 -10.52 -28.80 23.28
N HIS A 102 -11.51 -28.28 22.56
CA HIS A 102 -11.91 -28.92 21.31
C HIS A 102 -10.91 -28.68 20.16
N ARG A 103 -11.09 -29.41 19.07
CA ARG A 103 -10.28 -29.27 17.87
C ARG A 103 -10.70 -27.99 17.14
N ILE A 104 -9.72 -27.15 16.82
CA ILE A 104 -9.95 -25.88 16.12
C ILE A 104 -10.41 -26.13 14.68
N GLU A 105 -11.52 -25.55 14.32
CA GLU A 105 -12.10 -25.56 12.99
C GLU A 105 -12.07 -24.14 12.36
N GLN A 106 -12.42 -24.04 11.08
CA GLN A 106 -12.45 -22.74 10.39
C GLN A 106 -13.44 -21.78 11.02
N GLU A 107 -14.56 -22.29 11.53
CA GLU A 107 -15.61 -21.48 12.17
C GLU A 107 -15.08 -20.76 13.44
N ASP A 108 -14.27 -21.44 14.26
CA ASP A 108 -13.64 -20.82 15.45
C ASP A 108 -12.75 -19.63 15.08
N ILE A 109 -12.01 -19.75 13.97
CA ILE A 109 -11.15 -18.68 13.46
C ILE A 109 -12.01 -17.54 12.93
N ASP A 110 -13.03 -17.82 12.15
CA ASP A 110 -13.90 -16.82 11.55
C ASP A 110 -14.64 -16.02 12.64
N ASP A 111 -15.13 -16.70 13.69
CA ASP A 111 -15.76 -16.08 14.84
C ASP A 111 -14.79 -15.21 15.64
N LEU A 112 -13.58 -15.71 15.91
CA LEU A 112 -12.53 -14.96 16.61
C LEU A 112 -12.16 -13.68 15.85
N LEU A 113 -11.96 -13.78 14.53
CA LEU A 113 -11.63 -12.62 13.68
C LEU A 113 -12.80 -11.64 13.56
N ALA A 114 -14.04 -12.12 13.51
CA ALA A 114 -15.22 -11.27 13.49
C ALA A 114 -15.36 -10.49 14.81
N ALA A 115 -15.20 -11.17 15.94
CA ALA A 115 -15.22 -10.54 17.27
C ALA A 115 -14.08 -9.51 17.40
N GLY A 116 -12.86 -9.84 16.93
CA GLY A 116 -11.72 -8.93 16.95
C GLY A 116 -11.99 -7.67 16.14
N ARG A 117 -12.46 -7.80 14.91
CA ARG A 117 -12.80 -6.65 14.07
C ARG A 117 -13.89 -5.78 14.65
N ALA A 118 -14.91 -6.39 15.29
CA ALA A 118 -15.97 -5.65 15.94
C ALA A 118 -15.51 -4.88 17.19
N GLY A 119 -14.43 -5.35 17.84
CA GLY A 119 -13.83 -4.73 19.02
C GLY A 119 -12.84 -3.60 18.72
N ILE A 120 -12.44 -3.41 17.46
CA ILE A 120 -11.49 -2.35 17.08
C ILE A 120 -12.20 -0.99 17.19
N ASP A 121 -11.68 -0.12 18.06
CA ASP A 121 -12.07 1.30 18.07
C ASP A 121 -11.09 2.10 17.20
N PRO A 122 -11.50 2.60 16.04
CA PRO A 122 -10.63 3.36 15.16
C PRO A 122 -10.36 4.78 15.64
N GLU A 123 -10.88 5.21 16.79
CA GLU A 123 -10.73 6.57 17.33
C GLU A 123 -11.08 7.67 16.31
N GLY A 124 -12.10 7.46 15.51
CA GLY A 124 -12.56 8.37 14.46
C GLY A 124 -11.78 8.27 13.13
N ARG A 125 -10.83 7.35 13.02
CA ARG A 125 -10.11 7.05 11.78
C ARG A 125 -10.86 6.04 10.91
N MET A 126 -10.36 5.83 9.71
CA MET A 126 -10.85 4.79 8.80
C MET A 126 -9.88 3.61 8.83
N ILE A 127 -10.41 2.41 9.05
CA ILE A 127 -9.64 1.18 8.93
C ILE A 127 -9.52 0.85 7.43
N LEU A 128 -8.29 0.81 6.93
CA LEU A 128 -8.00 0.38 5.54
C LEU A 128 -7.77 -1.12 5.47
N HIS A 129 -7.07 -1.68 6.46
CA HIS A 129 -6.79 -3.11 6.55
C HIS A 129 -6.91 -3.59 8.00
N ALA A 130 -7.44 -4.79 8.18
CA ALA A 130 -7.44 -5.54 9.44
C ALA A 130 -7.17 -7.01 9.10
N GLN A 131 -5.95 -7.47 9.31
CA GLN A 131 -5.49 -8.79 8.89
C GLN A 131 -4.95 -9.56 10.11
N PRO A 132 -5.29 -10.87 10.24
CA PRO A 132 -4.70 -11.69 11.28
C PRO A 132 -3.19 -11.76 11.08
N ALA A 133 -2.46 -11.58 12.16
CA ALA A 133 -1.04 -11.82 12.23
C ALA A 133 -0.75 -13.26 12.72
N LEU A 134 -0.20 -13.45 13.90
CA LEU A 134 0.13 -14.78 14.42
C LEU A 134 -0.92 -15.23 15.43
N TYR A 135 -1.24 -16.52 15.39
CA TYR A 135 -2.13 -17.13 16.38
C TYR A 135 -1.35 -17.55 17.64
N THR A 136 -2.08 -17.55 18.74
CA THR A 136 -1.57 -18.03 20.06
C THR A 136 -2.48 -19.15 20.54
N LEU A 137 -1.90 -20.29 20.93
CA LEU A 137 -2.60 -21.44 21.48
C LEU A 137 -2.13 -21.67 22.90
N ASP A 138 -3.00 -21.55 23.90
CA ASP A 138 -2.69 -21.77 25.32
C ASP A 138 -1.41 -21.04 25.78
N GLY A 139 -1.16 -19.84 25.23
CA GLY A 139 0.03 -19.04 25.49
C GLY A 139 1.23 -19.33 24.59
N LEU A 140 1.17 -20.33 23.71
CA LEU A 140 2.18 -20.57 22.69
C LEU A 140 1.94 -19.62 21.50
N THR A 141 2.80 -18.62 21.33
CA THR A 141 2.74 -17.63 20.25
C THR A 141 3.41 -18.12 18.96
N GLY A 142 3.07 -17.47 17.85
CA GLY A 142 3.74 -17.72 16.55
C GLY A 142 3.17 -18.87 15.73
N VAL A 143 1.97 -19.33 16.04
CA VAL A 143 1.29 -20.36 15.26
C VAL A 143 0.72 -19.74 13.99
N LYS A 144 1.17 -20.22 12.81
CA LYS A 144 0.71 -19.72 11.50
C LYS A 144 -0.67 -20.26 11.11
N ASN A 145 -0.89 -21.54 11.38
CA ASN A 145 -2.16 -22.21 11.07
C ASN A 145 -2.60 -23.07 12.27
N PRO A 146 -3.60 -22.63 13.01
CA PRO A 146 -4.10 -23.38 14.16
C PRO A 146 -5.11 -24.48 13.82
N ILE A 147 -5.62 -24.54 12.58
CA ILE A 147 -6.67 -25.50 12.17
C ILE A 147 -6.20 -26.94 12.42
N GLY A 148 -7.07 -27.70 13.09
CA GLY A 148 -6.85 -29.11 13.39
C GLY A 148 -6.06 -29.38 14.67
N LEU A 149 -5.50 -28.35 15.30
CA LEU A 149 -4.89 -28.45 16.64
C LEU A 149 -5.98 -28.39 17.72
N HIS A 150 -5.66 -28.84 18.94
CA HIS A 150 -6.53 -28.69 20.10
C HIS A 150 -5.96 -27.62 21.02
N ALA A 151 -6.82 -26.78 21.58
CA ALA A 151 -6.42 -25.79 22.56
C ALA A 151 -7.60 -25.45 23.48
N ASP A 152 -7.31 -25.07 24.72
CA ASP A 152 -8.29 -24.48 25.62
C ASP A 152 -8.58 -23.01 25.23
N ARG A 153 -7.56 -22.29 24.77
CA ARG A 153 -7.67 -20.89 24.32
C ARG A 153 -7.01 -20.66 22.99
N LEU A 154 -7.71 -19.92 22.12
CA LEU A 154 -7.20 -19.46 20.82
C LEU A 154 -7.13 -17.95 20.82
N GLY A 155 -5.93 -17.41 20.60
CA GLY A 155 -5.71 -15.97 20.43
C GLY A 155 -5.20 -15.66 19.03
N VAL A 156 -5.40 -14.42 18.60
CA VAL A 156 -4.80 -13.86 17.39
C VAL A 156 -4.51 -12.37 17.59
N ASP A 157 -3.36 -11.94 17.09
CA ASP A 157 -3.06 -10.53 16.93
C ASP A 157 -3.61 -10.08 15.58
N ILE A 158 -4.48 -9.06 15.58
CA ILE A 158 -4.99 -8.44 14.34
C ILE A 158 -4.15 -7.20 14.08
N HIS A 159 -3.38 -7.23 13.00
CA HIS A 159 -2.66 -6.06 12.52
C HIS A 159 -3.62 -5.14 11.77
N ILE A 160 -3.68 -3.87 12.19
CA ILE A 160 -4.62 -2.87 11.71
C ILE A 160 -3.83 -1.74 11.04
N ILE A 161 -4.25 -1.34 9.85
CA ILE A 161 -3.76 -0.12 9.21
C ILE A 161 -4.93 0.85 9.10
N MET A 162 -4.70 2.05 9.63
CA MET A 162 -5.68 3.12 9.69
C MET A 162 -5.16 4.39 9.03
N ALA A 163 -6.08 5.23 8.59
CA ALA A 163 -5.82 6.58 8.11
C ALA A 163 -6.90 7.54 8.57
N ASP A 164 -6.61 8.84 8.54
CA ASP A 164 -7.64 9.84 8.71
C ASP A 164 -8.69 9.73 7.60
N GLY A 165 -9.96 9.68 7.97
CA GLY A 165 -11.03 9.40 7.02
C GLY A 165 -11.25 10.51 5.96
N ALA A 166 -10.96 11.77 6.28
CA ALA A 166 -11.16 12.87 5.33
C ALA A 166 -10.20 12.79 4.11
N PRO A 167 -8.88 12.57 4.27
CA PRO A 167 -7.97 12.35 3.13
C PRO A 167 -8.36 11.17 2.25
N VAL A 168 -8.76 10.05 2.85
CA VAL A 168 -9.19 8.86 2.09
C VAL A 168 -10.42 9.18 1.25
N ARG A 169 -11.45 9.80 1.86
CA ARG A 169 -12.68 10.23 1.14
C ARG A 169 -12.39 11.26 0.05
N ASN A 170 -11.42 12.17 0.25
CA ASN A 170 -11.03 13.12 -0.80
C ASN A 170 -10.41 12.40 -1.99
N LEU A 171 -9.55 11.41 -1.76
CA LEU A 171 -8.98 10.59 -2.82
C LEU A 171 -10.06 9.81 -3.57
N GLU A 172 -10.96 9.11 -2.85
CA GLU A 172 -12.09 8.42 -3.48
C GLU A 172 -12.97 9.38 -4.30
N SER A 173 -13.21 10.59 -3.79
CA SER A 173 -14.01 11.60 -4.49
C SER A 173 -13.35 12.05 -5.79
N ALA A 174 -12.02 12.27 -5.79
CA ALA A 174 -11.28 12.63 -7.01
C ALA A 174 -11.37 11.53 -8.07
N VAL A 175 -11.24 10.25 -7.64
CA VAL A 175 -11.35 9.10 -8.55
C VAL A 175 -12.77 8.94 -9.09
N ARG A 176 -13.80 9.10 -8.24
CA ARG A 176 -15.21 9.05 -8.68
C ARG A 176 -15.60 10.19 -9.62
N GLN A 177 -15.03 11.38 -9.43
CA GLN A 177 -15.22 12.49 -10.38
C GLN A 177 -14.58 12.22 -11.75
N ALA A 178 -13.56 11.36 -11.81
CA ALA A 178 -13.00 10.85 -13.06
C ALA A 178 -13.86 9.73 -13.70
N HIS A 179 -15.09 9.52 -13.22
CA HIS A 179 -16.06 8.50 -13.67
C HIS A 179 -15.62 7.04 -13.43
N LEU A 180 -14.94 6.80 -12.33
CA LEU A 180 -14.50 5.46 -11.93
C LEU A 180 -15.10 5.09 -10.58
N ASP A 181 -15.57 3.86 -10.43
CA ASP A 181 -15.94 3.30 -9.16
C ASP A 181 -14.69 2.82 -8.39
N VAL A 182 -14.66 3.07 -7.08
CA VAL A 182 -13.57 2.62 -6.20
C VAL A 182 -13.96 1.30 -5.56
N ASN A 183 -13.32 0.22 -5.96
CA ASN A 183 -13.51 -1.11 -5.38
C ASN A 183 -13.01 -1.18 -3.93
N ALA A 184 -11.81 -0.67 -3.71
CA ALA A 184 -11.23 -0.52 -2.39
C ALA A 184 -10.04 0.46 -2.42
N VAL A 185 -9.75 1.02 -1.25
CA VAL A 185 -8.52 1.77 -0.99
C VAL A 185 -7.54 0.84 -0.26
N VAL A 186 -6.34 0.71 -0.82
CA VAL A 186 -5.29 -0.18 -0.32
C VAL A 186 -4.13 0.67 0.19
N ALA A 187 -3.67 0.43 1.40
CA ALA A 187 -2.44 1.06 1.89
C ALA A 187 -1.25 0.64 1.04
N SER A 188 -0.47 1.60 0.51
CA SER A 188 0.66 1.32 -0.39
C SER A 188 1.68 0.32 0.19
N PRO A 189 2.04 0.34 1.48
CA PRO A 189 2.97 -0.63 2.04
C PRO A 189 2.51 -2.09 1.94
N ILE A 190 1.20 -2.34 1.99
CA ILE A 190 0.67 -3.70 1.74
C ILE A 190 0.89 -4.10 0.28
N ALA A 191 0.51 -3.22 -0.65
CA ALA A 191 0.66 -3.49 -2.09
C ALA A 191 2.13 -3.67 -2.49
N ALA A 192 3.02 -2.81 -1.97
CA ALA A 192 4.45 -2.87 -2.22
C ALA A 192 5.08 -4.14 -1.64
N GLY A 193 4.70 -4.53 -0.42
CA GLY A 193 5.16 -5.77 0.21
C GLY A 193 4.77 -7.03 -0.57
N LEU A 194 3.54 -7.06 -1.10
CA LEU A 194 3.09 -8.17 -1.93
C LEU A 194 3.78 -8.20 -3.30
N ALA A 195 4.14 -7.04 -3.86
CA ALA A 195 4.75 -6.94 -5.18
C ALA A 195 6.27 -7.13 -5.19
N CYS A 196 6.97 -6.70 -4.12
CA CYS A 196 8.43 -6.59 -4.09
C CYS A 196 9.11 -7.67 -3.26
N LEU A 197 8.42 -8.29 -2.31
CA LEU A 197 8.98 -9.27 -1.39
C LEU A 197 8.52 -10.68 -1.75
N SER A 198 9.45 -11.63 -1.73
CA SER A 198 9.12 -13.05 -1.79
C SER A 198 8.49 -13.54 -0.49
N ASP A 199 7.82 -14.67 -0.53
CA ASP A 199 7.26 -15.32 0.67
C ASP A 199 8.36 -15.67 1.68
N GLU A 200 9.54 -16.12 1.19
CA GLU A 200 10.69 -16.46 2.03
C GLU A 200 11.24 -15.23 2.77
N GLU A 201 11.39 -14.07 2.09
CA GLU A 201 11.84 -12.84 2.72
C GLU A 201 10.88 -12.38 3.81
N ARG A 202 9.58 -12.41 3.53
CA ARG A 202 8.55 -12.06 4.53
C ARG A 202 8.55 -13.03 5.72
N ASP A 203 8.83 -14.31 5.48
CA ASP A 203 8.86 -15.32 6.53
C ASP A 203 10.08 -15.17 7.44
N LEU A 204 11.25 -14.97 6.86
CA LEU A 204 12.52 -14.81 7.59
C LEU A 204 12.65 -13.48 8.34
N GLY A 205 11.91 -12.47 7.92
CA GLY A 205 11.96 -11.14 8.49
C GLY A 205 12.70 -10.15 7.58
N VAL A 206 11.99 -9.10 7.16
CA VAL A 206 12.51 -8.07 6.26
C VAL A 206 11.89 -6.72 6.55
N ALA A 207 12.67 -5.66 6.37
CA ALA A 207 12.18 -4.28 6.34
C ALA A 207 12.07 -3.81 4.89
N LEU A 208 10.88 -3.38 4.47
CA LEU A 208 10.66 -2.72 3.19
C LEU A 208 10.61 -1.22 3.39
N VAL A 209 11.44 -0.48 2.66
CA VAL A 209 11.44 0.99 2.66
C VAL A 209 10.92 1.48 1.31
N GLU A 210 9.79 2.16 1.32
CA GLU A 210 9.24 2.88 0.17
C GLU A 210 9.68 4.33 0.24
N LEU A 211 10.65 4.73 -0.55
CA LEU A 211 11.09 6.11 -0.64
C LEU A 211 10.32 6.83 -1.77
N GLY A 212 9.21 7.44 -1.40
CA GLY A 212 8.38 8.22 -2.32
C GLY A 212 8.90 9.64 -2.55
N ALA A 213 8.17 10.43 -3.33
CA ALA A 213 8.52 11.83 -3.58
C ALA A 213 8.39 12.71 -2.33
N ALA A 214 7.35 12.51 -1.55
CA ALA A 214 7.03 13.36 -0.39
C ALA A 214 6.62 12.57 0.86
N VAL A 215 6.64 11.25 0.80
CA VAL A 215 6.34 10.33 1.90
C VAL A 215 7.30 9.15 1.82
N THR A 216 7.85 8.76 2.95
CA THR A 216 8.64 7.52 3.09
C THR A 216 7.90 6.60 4.04
N THR A 217 7.70 5.35 3.66
CA THR A 217 7.07 4.34 4.50
C THR A 217 8.06 3.22 4.77
N VAL A 218 8.10 2.77 6.02
CA VAL A 218 8.89 1.60 6.45
C VAL A 218 7.93 0.55 6.95
N SER A 219 8.02 -0.66 6.40
CA SER A 219 7.18 -1.79 6.75
C SER A 219 8.04 -2.95 7.21
N LEU A 220 7.72 -3.54 8.35
CA LEU A 220 8.41 -4.70 8.92
C LEU A 220 7.56 -5.94 8.70
N TYR A 221 8.15 -6.94 8.07
CA TYR A 221 7.54 -8.25 7.85
C TYR A 221 8.27 -9.30 8.67
N ALA A 222 7.52 -10.21 9.28
CA ALA A 222 8.04 -11.39 9.98
C ALA A 222 6.99 -12.49 9.99
N GLY A 223 7.40 -13.75 9.90
CA GLY A 223 6.47 -14.87 9.89
C GLY A 223 5.49 -14.87 8.70
N GLY A 224 5.85 -14.23 7.60
CA GLY A 224 5.02 -14.08 6.40
C GLY A 224 4.05 -12.91 6.43
N MET A 225 4.03 -12.09 7.50
CA MET A 225 3.03 -11.05 7.73
C MET A 225 3.65 -9.69 8.00
N LEU A 226 2.90 -8.62 7.68
CA LEU A 226 3.23 -7.28 8.13
C LEU A 226 2.98 -7.18 9.63
N VAL A 227 4.01 -6.87 10.41
CA VAL A 227 3.93 -6.77 11.88
C VAL A 227 3.94 -5.34 12.38
N GLU A 228 4.56 -4.42 11.64
CA GLU A 228 4.59 -3.00 11.99
C GLU A 228 4.81 -2.14 10.76
N MET A 229 4.35 -0.90 10.80
CA MET A 229 4.54 0.08 9.75
C MET A 229 4.64 1.49 10.34
N ALA A 230 5.55 2.29 9.77
CA ALA A 230 5.66 3.71 10.05
C ALA A 230 5.68 4.52 8.76
N SER A 231 4.96 5.63 8.74
CA SER A 231 4.93 6.57 7.60
C SER A 231 5.50 7.92 8.03
N LEU A 232 6.43 8.42 7.23
CA LEU A 232 7.13 9.69 7.47
C LEU A 232 6.77 10.68 6.37
N PRO A 233 6.36 11.93 6.69
CA PRO A 233 5.99 12.94 5.71
C PRO A 233 7.23 13.60 5.07
N PHE A 234 8.23 12.82 4.69
CA PHE A 234 9.45 13.23 4.00
C PHE A 234 9.74 12.28 2.84
N GLY A 235 10.32 12.82 1.76
CA GLY A 235 10.67 12.03 0.59
C GLY A 235 11.76 12.67 -0.27
N ALA A 236 11.96 12.13 -1.46
CA ALA A 236 13.00 12.58 -2.39
C ALA A 236 12.86 14.06 -2.81
N SER A 237 11.66 14.63 -2.75
CA SER A 237 11.42 16.05 -3.04
C SER A 237 11.99 16.98 -1.98
N ASP A 238 12.01 16.55 -0.72
CA ASP A 238 12.58 17.33 0.37
C ASP A 238 14.11 17.45 0.19
N ILE A 239 14.78 16.39 -0.29
CA ILE A 239 16.21 16.44 -0.67
C ILE A 239 16.44 17.48 -1.78
N THR A 240 15.55 17.53 -2.79
CA THR A 240 15.62 18.53 -3.85
C THR A 240 15.52 19.95 -3.29
N ASP A 241 14.61 20.17 -2.35
CA ASP A 241 14.36 21.46 -1.74
C ASP A 241 15.54 21.89 -0.83
N ASP A 242 16.17 20.95 -0.13
CA ASP A 242 17.39 21.17 0.64
C ASP A 242 18.57 21.58 -0.25
N ILE A 243 18.77 20.90 -1.38
CA ILE A 243 19.78 21.26 -2.38
C ILE A 243 19.50 22.67 -2.93
N ALA A 244 18.25 22.98 -3.28
CA ALA A 244 17.86 24.28 -3.80
C ALA A 244 18.17 25.40 -2.78
N SER A 245 17.85 25.15 -1.52
CA SER A 245 18.09 26.08 -0.41
C SER A 245 19.59 26.25 -0.13
N ALA A 246 20.34 25.15 -0.03
CA ALA A 246 21.77 25.18 0.29
C ALA A 246 22.60 25.92 -0.78
N PHE A 247 22.25 25.75 -2.06
CA PHE A 247 22.98 26.38 -3.16
C PHE A 247 22.34 27.69 -3.66
N GLY A 248 21.18 28.09 -3.14
CA GLY A 248 20.45 29.28 -3.58
C GLY A 248 20.02 29.24 -5.04
N ILE A 249 19.68 28.05 -5.54
CA ILE A 249 19.30 27.81 -6.93
C ILE A 249 17.80 27.48 -7.07
N ARG A 250 17.28 27.52 -8.30
CA ARG A 250 15.90 27.12 -8.55
C ARG A 250 15.71 25.61 -8.33
N ARG A 251 14.54 25.21 -7.83
CA ARG A 251 14.19 23.81 -7.58
C ARG A 251 14.41 22.90 -8.81
N SER A 252 14.12 23.39 -10.03
CA SER A 252 14.37 22.65 -11.26
C SER A 252 15.85 22.38 -11.54
N GLN A 253 16.73 23.31 -11.13
CA GLN A 253 18.17 23.12 -11.22
C GLN A 253 18.67 22.14 -10.15
N ALA A 254 18.16 22.26 -8.92
CA ALA A 254 18.46 21.32 -7.84
C ALA A 254 18.03 19.88 -8.20
N GLN A 255 16.86 19.71 -8.80
CA GLN A 255 16.38 18.41 -9.27
C GLN A 255 17.31 17.79 -10.33
N ARG A 256 17.84 18.61 -11.25
CA ARG A 256 18.84 18.15 -12.22
C ARG A 256 20.14 17.74 -11.54
N LEU A 257 20.61 18.52 -10.57
CA LEU A 257 21.81 18.17 -9.80
C LEU A 257 21.60 16.86 -9.06
N GLN A 258 20.50 16.70 -8.36
CA GLN A 258 20.14 15.47 -7.65
C GLN A 258 20.09 14.26 -8.60
N SER A 259 19.48 14.41 -9.77
CA SER A 259 19.31 13.30 -10.73
C SER A 259 20.61 12.88 -11.41
N PHE A 260 21.53 13.82 -11.67
CA PHE A 260 22.75 13.53 -12.40
C PHE A 260 23.97 13.26 -11.51
N TYR A 261 24.02 13.88 -10.33
CA TYR A 261 25.18 13.85 -9.43
C TYR A 261 24.87 13.31 -8.04
N GLY A 262 23.57 13.16 -7.71
CA GLY A 262 23.16 12.64 -6.39
C GLY A 262 23.64 11.21 -6.20
N SER A 263 24.31 10.98 -5.06
CA SER A 263 24.75 9.66 -4.61
C SER A 263 24.56 9.54 -3.11
N ALA A 264 24.05 8.38 -2.67
CA ALA A 264 23.98 8.06 -1.24
C ALA A 264 25.31 7.51 -0.69
N SER A 265 26.26 7.18 -1.58
CA SER A 265 27.56 6.64 -1.21
C SER A 265 28.63 7.74 -1.41
N ALA A 266 29.37 8.04 -0.34
CA ALA A 266 30.53 8.92 -0.45
C ALA A 266 31.60 8.29 -1.34
N SER A 267 32.16 9.05 -2.27
CA SER A 267 33.26 8.64 -3.13
C SER A 267 34.52 9.40 -2.77
N PRO A 268 35.73 8.78 -2.87
CA PRO A 268 36.99 9.53 -2.71
C PRO A 268 37.15 10.68 -3.71
N ARG A 269 36.37 10.68 -4.81
CA ARG A 269 36.35 11.77 -5.81
C ARG A 269 35.55 12.97 -5.37
N ASP A 270 34.62 12.82 -4.41
CA ASP A 270 33.77 13.90 -3.90
C ASP A 270 34.56 14.95 -3.11
N ASN A 271 35.79 14.64 -2.71
CA ASN A 271 36.70 15.57 -2.01
C ASN A 271 37.53 16.45 -2.95
N ASN A 272 37.35 16.32 -4.25
CA ASN A 272 38.16 17.04 -5.26
C ASN A 272 37.34 17.99 -6.15
N GLU A 273 36.08 18.26 -5.82
CA GLU A 273 35.22 19.23 -6.49
C GLU A 273 34.87 20.44 -5.64
#